data_ab16adb0bfaa3cfe0b1bbf654fc10279
#
_entry.id   ab16adb0bfaa3cfe0b1bbf654fc10279
#
_cell.length_a   1.000
_cell.length_b   1.000
_cell.length_c   1.000
_cell.angle_alpha   90.00
_cell.angle_beta   90.00
_cell.angle_gamma   90.00
#
_symmetry.space_group_name_H-M   'P 1'
#
loop_
_entity.id
_entity.type
_entity.pdbx_description
1 polymer ?
#
loop_
_entity_poly.entity_id
_entity_poly.type
_entity_poly.pdbx_seq_one_letter_code
_entity_poly.pdbx_strand_id
1 'polypeptide(L)'
;MHAFGHLDLLYPASTISPMRALEIAIEGETYEYTEMYPSFRKTAVEEGNSAAIQEIDEQIAESKEHAEQFQAMLAKAAKRFAALANVEERHANHYKKALENAKAFASK
;
A
#
# COMPACT_ATOMS: atom_id res chain seq x y z
N MET A 1 -14.36 -1.31 11.73
CA MET A 1 -13.17 -0.54 11.32
C MET A 1 -13.58 0.72 10.56
N HIS A 2 -13.58 1.83 11.26
CA HIS A 2 -14.07 3.12 10.72
C HIS A 2 -13.20 3.68 9.58
N ALA A 3 -11.92 3.39 9.59
CA ALA A 3 -10.98 3.87 8.57
C ALA A 3 -11.29 3.35 7.17
N PHE A 4 -11.75 2.10 7.04
CA PHE A 4 -12.09 1.53 5.74
C PHE A 4 -13.37 2.14 5.17
N GLY A 5 -14.38 2.40 6.00
CA GLY A 5 -15.59 3.10 5.56
C GLY A 5 -15.30 4.50 5.05
N HIS A 6 -14.37 5.21 5.71
CA HIS A 6 -13.94 6.54 5.27
C HIS A 6 -13.20 6.49 3.93
N LEU A 7 -12.33 5.50 3.73
CA LEU A 7 -11.63 5.29 2.46
C LEU A 7 -12.60 5.00 1.31
N ASP A 8 -13.65 4.21 1.54
CA ASP A 8 -14.66 3.92 0.53
C ASP A 8 -15.41 5.16 0.06
N LEU A 9 -15.61 6.16 0.94
CA LEU A 9 -16.24 7.42 0.57
C LEU A 9 -15.35 8.30 -0.30
N LEU A 10 -14.04 8.34 -0.01
CA LEU A 10 -13.07 9.15 -0.73
C LEU A 10 -12.53 8.46 -1.98
N TYR A 11 -12.38 7.14 -1.91
CA TYR A 11 -11.74 6.33 -2.96
C TYR A 11 -12.59 5.07 -3.19
N PRO A 12 -13.55 5.11 -4.10
CA PRO A 12 -14.39 3.94 -4.39
C PRO A 12 -13.56 2.70 -4.71
N ALA A 13 -13.86 1.58 -4.05
CA ALA A 13 -13.11 0.34 -4.15
C ALA A 13 -12.98 -0.17 -5.59
N SER A 14 -13.97 0.09 -6.45
CA SER A 14 -13.96 -0.31 -7.86
C SER A 14 -12.90 0.41 -8.71
N THR A 15 -12.34 1.53 -8.21
CA THR A 15 -11.35 2.35 -8.94
C THR A 15 -9.96 2.29 -8.33
N ILE A 16 -9.77 1.53 -7.24
CA ILE A 16 -8.52 1.46 -6.50
C ILE A 16 -7.87 0.09 -6.68
N SER A 17 -6.61 0.06 -7.16
CA SER A 17 -5.81 -1.16 -7.17
C SER A 17 -5.41 -1.56 -5.75
N PRO A 18 -5.10 -2.85 -5.50
CA PRO A 18 -4.57 -3.27 -4.20
C PRO A 18 -3.30 -2.53 -3.78
N MET A 19 -2.40 -2.24 -4.70
CA MET A 19 -1.19 -1.47 -4.40
C MET A 19 -1.51 -0.04 -4.00
N ARG A 20 -2.45 0.62 -4.69
CA ARG A 20 -2.86 1.98 -4.34
C ARG A 20 -3.57 2.01 -2.99
N ALA A 21 -4.36 0.99 -2.67
CA ALA A 21 -5.00 0.85 -1.36
C ALA A 21 -3.95 0.78 -0.23
N LEU A 22 -2.86 0.03 -0.44
CA LEU A 22 -1.74 -0.03 0.52
C LEU A 22 -1.04 1.32 0.66
N GLU A 23 -0.81 2.04 -0.44
CA GLU A 23 -0.22 3.39 -0.39
C GLU A 23 -1.08 4.35 0.42
N ILE A 24 -2.40 4.33 0.22
CA ILE A 24 -3.35 5.16 0.96
C ILE A 24 -3.34 4.80 2.44
N ALA A 25 -3.30 3.50 2.77
CA ALA A 25 -3.23 3.04 4.15
C ALA A 25 -1.93 3.50 4.83
N ILE A 26 -0.80 3.44 4.13
CA ILE A 26 0.49 3.94 4.63
C ILE A 26 0.43 5.44 4.89
N GLU A 27 -0.13 6.21 3.96
CA GLU A 27 -0.31 7.66 4.12
C GLU A 27 -1.16 7.97 5.36
N GLY A 28 -2.28 7.25 5.54
CA GLY A 28 -3.18 7.42 6.68
C GLY A 28 -2.51 7.10 8.01
N GLU A 29 -1.87 5.94 8.11
CA GLU A 29 -1.16 5.53 9.32
C GLU A 29 0.01 6.47 9.65
N THR A 30 0.74 6.91 8.63
CA THR A 30 1.85 7.86 8.80
C THR A 30 1.36 9.19 9.32
N TYR A 31 0.26 9.72 8.78
CA TYR A 31 -0.36 10.93 9.29
C TYR A 31 -0.78 10.77 10.75
N GLU A 32 -1.38 9.64 11.10
CA GLU A 32 -1.83 9.37 12.46
C GLU A 32 -0.68 9.42 13.48
N TYR A 33 0.43 8.73 13.22
CA TYR A 33 1.51 8.67 14.21
C TYR A 33 2.47 9.86 14.17
N THR A 34 2.54 10.62 13.07
CA THR A 34 3.42 11.79 12.96
C THR A 34 2.73 13.11 13.31
N GLU A 35 1.43 13.22 13.04
CA GLU A 35 0.68 14.49 13.17
C GLU A 35 -0.51 14.38 14.12
N MET A 36 -1.43 13.46 13.86
CA MET A 36 -2.72 13.42 14.55
C MET A 36 -2.58 13.04 16.04
N TYR A 37 -2.02 11.89 16.34
CA TYR A 37 -1.85 11.46 17.73
C TYR A 37 -0.88 12.32 18.52
N PRO A 38 0.26 12.78 17.98
CA PRO A 38 1.11 13.75 18.69
C PRO A 38 0.38 15.04 19.05
N SER A 39 -0.51 15.54 18.20
CA SER A 39 -1.36 16.70 18.49
C SER A 39 -2.30 16.44 19.66
N PHE A 40 -2.95 15.27 19.69
CA PHE A 40 -3.82 14.85 20.80
C PHE A 40 -3.02 14.66 22.08
N ARG A 41 -1.81 14.14 21.97
CA ARG A 41 -0.91 13.97 23.11
C ARG A 41 -0.57 15.30 23.77
N LYS A 42 -0.29 16.31 22.96
CA LYS A 42 -0.01 17.66 23.46
C LYS A 42 -1.16 18.19 24.31
N THR A 43 -2.38 18.04 23.84
CA THR A 43 -3.59 18.45 24.57
C THR A 43 -3.74 17.66 25.88
N ALA A 44 -3.52 16.33 25.84
CA ALA A 44 -3.59 15.49 27.01
C ALA A 44 -2.55 15.87 28.08
N VAL A 45 -1.34 16.24 27.64
CA VAL A 45 -0.29 16.76 28.55
C VAL A 45 -0.72 18.07 29.19
N GLU A 46 -1.25 19.01 28.40
CA GLU A 46 -1.74 20.29 28.89
C GLU A 46 -2.87 20.12 29.91
N GLU A 47 -3.72 19.13 29.72
CA GLU A 47 -4.83 18.80 30.64
C GLU A 47 -4.39 17.92 31.82
N GLY A 48 -3.17 17.45 31.86
CA GLY A 48 -2.68 16.57 32.91
C GLY A 48 -3.34 15.18 32.94
N ASN A 49 -3.83 14.72 31.79
CA ASN A 49 -4.54 13.44 31.68
C ASN A 49 -3.58 12.29 31.37
N SER A 50 -3.01 11.70 32.40
CA SER A 50 -2.01 10.62 32.25
C SER A 50 -2.55 9.37 31.59
N ALA A 51 -3.82 9.02 31.81
CA ALA A 51 -4.44 7.86 31.17
C ALA A 51 -4.57 8.06 29.66
N ALA A 52 -4.97 9.26 29.22
CA ALA A 52 -5.04 9.61 27.83
C ALA A 52 -3.66 9.63 27.16
N ILE A 53 -2.64 10.13 27.84
CA ILE A 53 -1.26 10.13 27.34
C ILE A 53 -0.79 8.69 27.08
N GLN A 54 -1.02 7.79 28.02
CA GLN A 54 -0.63 6.39 27.88
C GLN A 54 -1.32 5.72 26.68
N GLU A 55 -2.62 5.91 26.54
CA GLU A 55 -3.37 5.34 25.44
C GLU A 55 -2.92 5.91 24.09
N ILE A 56 -2.68 7.22 24.01
CA ILE A 56 -2.19 7.87 22.79
C ILE A 56 -0.81 7.34 22.43
N ASP A 57 0.09 7.16 23.39
CA ASP A 57 1.42 6.58 23.16
C ASP A 57 1.32 5.16 22.60
N GLU A 58 0.38 4.36 23.08
CA GLU A 58 0.09 3.02 22.53
C GLU A 58 -0.40 3.10 21.09
N GLN A 59 -1.30 4.04 20.79
CA GLN A 59 -1.82 4.24 19.44
C GLN A 59 -0.74 4.72 18.48
N ILE A 60 0.17 5.58 18.91
CA ILE A 60 1.31 6.02 18.10
C ILE A 60 2.19 4.83 17.73
N ALA A 61 2.53 3.99 18.69
CA ALA A 61 3.34 2.80 18.45
C ALA A 61 2.64 1.82 17.49
N GLU A 62 1.34 1.60 17.66
CA GLU A 62 0.54 0.72 16.83
C GLU A 62 0.42 1.23 15.40
N SER A 63 0.13 2.51 15.18
CA SER A 63 0.04 3.11 13.85
C SER A 63 1.38 3.05 13.12
N LYS A 64 2.48 3.26 13.82
CA LYS A 64 3.83 3.13 13.26
C LYS A 64 4.09 1.69 12.81
N GLU A 65 3.74 0.72 13.63
CA GLU A 65 3.87 -0.70 13.28
C GLU A 65 3.04 -1.06 12.06
N HIS A 66 1.78 -0.59 12.00
CA HIS A 66 0.90 -0.80 10.84
C HIS A 66 1.49 -0.21 9.56
N ALA A 67 2.03 1.00 9.63
CA ALA A 67 2.68 1.63 8.47
C ALA A 67 3.85 0.79 7.97
N GLU A 68 4.69 0.28 8.87
CA GLU A 68 5.82 -0.57 8.54
C GLU A 68 5.37 -1.90 7.90
N GLN A 69 4.31 -2.53 8.44
CA GLN A 69 3.74 -3.75 7.90
C GLN A 69 3.18 -3.54 6.49
N PHE A 70 2.44 -2.44 6.29
CA PHE A 70 1.89 -2.11 4.97
C PHE A 70 2.98 -1.80 3.95
N GLN A 71 4.05 -1.12 4.37
CA GLN A 71 5.21 -0.86 3.51
C GLN A 71 5.89 -2.17 3.07
N ALA A 72 6.03 -3.12 3.98
CA ALA A 72 6.59 -4.43 3.67
C ALA A 72 5.69 -5.20 2.69
N MET A 73 4.37 -5.14 2.87
CA MET A 73 3.40 -5.75 1.95
C MET A 73 3.45 -5.11 0.57
N LEU A 74 3.54 -3.78 0.51
CA LEU A 74 3.63 -3.03 -0.75
C LEU A 74 4.92 -3.39 -1.51
N ALA A 75 6.05 -3.43 -0.83
CA ALA A 75 7.33 -3.81 -1.43
C ALA A 75 7.28 -5.23 -1.99
N LYS A 76 6.66 -6.17 -1.26
CA LYS A 76 6.48 -7.55 -1.70
C LYS A 76 5.59 -7.65 -2.92
N ALA A 77 4.47 -6.91 -2.93
CA ALA A 77 3.55 -6.86 -4.06
C ALA A 77 4.24 -6.27 -5.30
N ALA A 78 4.96 -5.17 -5.14
CA ALA A 78 5.70 -4.54 -6.25
C ALA A 78 6.71 -5.50 -6.86
N LYS A 79 7.43 -6.26 -6.03
CA LYS A 79 8.40 -7.27 -6.48
C LYS A 79 7.72 -8.39 -7.27
N ARG A 80 6.56 -8.86 -6.82
CA ARG A 80 5.78 -9.88 -7.52
C ARG A 80 5.26 -9.40 -8.86
N PHE A 81 4.76 -8.18 -8.92
CA PHE A 81 4.29 -7.58 -10.17
C PHE A 81 5.43 -7.40 -11.18
N ALA A 82 6.60 -6.95 -10.72
CA ALA A 82 7.78 -6.85 -11.58
C ALA A 82 8.20 -8.21 -12.13
N ALA A 83 8.19 -9.25 -11.32
CA ALA A 83 8.49 -10.62 -11.74
C ALA A 83 7.50 -11.14 -12.77
N LEU A 84 6.19 -10.90 -12.57
CA LEU A 84 5.14 -11.27 -13.52
C LEU A 84 5.27 -10.53 -14.84
N ALA A 85 5.56 -9.24 -14.81
CA ALA A 85 5.78 -8.43 -16.01
C ALA A 85 6.95 -8.99 -16.83
N ASN A 86 8.04 -9.37 -16.18
CA ASN A 86 9.19 -9.99 -16.85
C ASN A 86 8.83 -11.35 -17.48
N VAL A 87 8.02 -12.17 -16.81
CA VAL A 87 7.55 -13.45 -17.35
C VAL A 87 6.66 -13.23 -18.59
N GLU A 88 5.72 -12.28 -18.49
CA GLU A 88 4.83 -11.95 -19.62
C GLU A 88 5.59 -11.40 -20.82
N GLU A 89 6.59 -10.55 -20.59
CA GLU A 89 7.47 -10.03 -21.63
C GLU A 89 8.21 -11.16 -22.34
N ARG A 90 8.76 -12.11 -21.60
CA ARG A 90 9.44 -13.28 -22.19
C ARG A 90 8.46 -14.14 -23.00
N HIS A 91 7.24 -14.33 -22.51
CA HIS A 91 6.20 -15.06 -23.24
C HIS A 91 5.82 -14.33 -24.53
N ALA A 92 5.63 -13.01 -24.48
CA ALA A 92 5.30 -12.21 -25.65
C ALA A 92 6.40 -12.25 -26.70
N ASN A 93 7.66 -12.15 -26.30
CA ASN A 93 8.81 -12.23 -27.19
C ASN A 93 8.95 -13.61 -27.80
N HIS A 94 8.71 -14.67 -27.05
CA HIS A 94 8.70 -16.04 -27.55
C HIS A 94 7.62 -16.25 -28.60
N TYR A 95 6.43 -15.74 -28.34
CA TYR A 95 5.29 -15.80 -29.26
C TYR A 95 5.57 -15.05 -30.55
N LYS A 96 6.12 -13.86 -30.46
CA LYS A 96 6.51 -13.05 -31.61
C LYS A 96 7.53 -13.76 -32.48
N LYS A 97 8.53 -14.37 -31.89
CA LYS A 97 9.57 -15.14 -32.58
C LYS A 97 8.99 -16.36 -33.29
N ALA A 98 8.08 -17.09 -32.64
CA ALA A 98 7.39 -18.22 -33.22
C ALA A 98 6.56 -17.80 -34.44
N LEU A 99 5.87 -16.68 -34.37
CA LEU A 99 5.07 -16.13 -35.48
C LEU A 99 5.96 -15.71 -36.64
N GLU A 100 7.08 -15.05 -36.39
CA GLU A 100 8.07 -14.69 -37.43
C GLU A 100 8.63 -15.93 -38.13
N ASN A 101 8.95 -16.97 -37.39
CA ASN A 101 9.44 -18.25 -37.95
C ASN A 101 8.38 -18.91 -38.82
N ALA A 102 7.11 -18.89 -38.40
CA ALA A 102 6.00 -19.42 -39.17
C ALA A 102 5.79 -18.65 -40.49
N LYS A 103 5.89 -17.33 -40.45
CA LYS A 103 5.81 -16.49 -41.66
C LYS A 103 6.97 -16.75 -42.63
N ALA A 104 8.17 -16.88 -42.14
CA ALA A 104 9.36 -17.21 -42.92
C ALA A 104 9.22 -18.57 -43.60
N PHE A 105 8.68 -19.55 -42.90
CA PHE A 105 8.43 -20.85 -43.43
C PHE A 105 7.34 -20.85 -44.52
N ALA A 106 6.27 -20.09 -44.34
CA ALA A 106 5.18 -20.00 -45.28
C ALA A 106 5.56 -19.30 -46.59
N SER A 107 6.57 -18.38 -46.55
CA SER A 107 7.03 -17.64 -47.72
C SER A 107 8.07 -18.39 -48.57
N LYS A 108 8.48 -19.57 -48.16
CA LYS A 108 9.30 -20.48 -48.98
C LYS A 108 8.43 -21.31 -49.89
#